data_d8645a12499cb53b93c1107a1da735e8
#
_entry.id   d8645a12499cb53b93c1107a1da735e8
#
_cell.length_a   1.000
_cell.length_b   1.000
_cell.length_c   1.000
_cell.angle_alpha   90.00
_cell.angle_beta   90.00
_cell.angle_gamma   90.00
#
_symmetry.space_group_name_H-M   'P 1'
#
loop_
_entity.id
_entity.type
_entity.pdbx_description
1 polymer ?
#
loop_
_entity_poly.entity_id
_entity_poly.type
_entity_poly.pdbx_seq_one_letter_code
_entity_poly.pdbx_strand_id
1 'polypeptide(L)'
;DNMPVGNVTGTSDKLPIEEQLKMIREILPDAKTLGIMYTTSEANSISAIEEYEELAGDYGFELVTTGISTTADVSLAADDLLSQVDCITNLTDNTVVASLPTILEKANEKNIPVFGSEIEQVRIGCLAAEGLDYVALGEQTGEMAAKILKGEAEASEMPYETITEPGFYVNMKVAENLGITVPDELSQ
;
A
#
# COMPACT_ATOMS: atom_id res chain seq x y z
N ASP A 1 -4.52 -6.02 19.99
CA ASP A 1 -3.63 -6.45 21.10
C ASP A 1 -2.37 -7.06 20.48
N ASN A 2 -1.25 -6.32 20.52
CA ASN A 2 0.01 -6.69 19.84
C ASN A 2 0.86 -7.68 20.69
N MET A 3 0.28 -8.29 21.72
CA MET A 3 1.02 -9.23 22.55
C MET A 3 1.29 -10.55 21.82
N PRO A 4 2.48 -11.13 21.98
CA PRO A 4 2.87 -12.35 21.29
C PRO A 4 2.01 -13.55 21.71
N VAL A 5 1.84 -14.49 20.81
CA VAL A 5 1.25 -15.79 21.10
C VAL A 5 2.38 -16.80 21.29
N GLY A 6 2.55 -17.29 22.53
CA GLY A 6 3.65 -18.18 22.88
C GLY A 6 5.01 -17.45 22.87
N ASN A 7 6.03 -18.05 22.28
CA ASN A 7 7.40 -17.54 22.25
C ASN A 7 7.78 -17.01 20.83
N VAL A 8 6.88 -16.22 20.23
CA VAL A 8 7.04 -15.65 18.89
C VAL A 8 6.72 -14.17 18.94
N THR A 9 7.65 -13.35 18.48
CA THR A 9 7.47 -11.90 18.29
C THR A 9 8.17 -11.44 17.00
N GLY A 10 8.05 -10.20 16.63
CA GLY A 10 8.69 -9.62 15.46
C GLY A 10 8.05 -8.30 15.04
N THR A 11 8.25 -7.94 13.78
CA THR A 11 7.63 -6.76 13.17
C THR A 11 6.55 -7.18 12.18
N SER A 12 5.60 -6.29 11.95
CA SER A 12 4.51 -6.45 10.97
C SER A 12 4.62 -5.37 9.90
N ASP A 13 4.45 -5.77 8.66
CA ASP A 13 4.35 -4.90 7.49
C ASP A 13 2.91 -4.45 7.21
N LYS A 14 2.11 -4.29 8.25
CA LYS A 14 0.76 -3.74 8.14
C LYS A 14 0.80 -2.39 7.45
N LEU A 15 -0.02 -2.22 6.41
CA LEU A 15 -0.09 -0.99 5.63
C LEU A 15 -0.72 0.16 6.45
N PRO A 16 -0.21 1.40 6.32
CA PRO A 16 -0.78 2.59 6.94
C PRO A 16 -1.97 3.11 6.10
N ILE A 17 -3.08 2.38 6.13
CA ILE A 17 -4.22 2.60 5.22
C ILE A 17 -4.87 3.97 5.43
N GLU A 18 -4.97 4.42 6.67
CA GLU A 18 -5.55 5.73 6.96
C GLU A 18 -4.70 6.87 6.40
N GLU A 19 -3.38 6.80 6.58
CA GLU A 19 -2.42 7.76 6.03
C GLU A 19 -2.42 7.74 4.50
N GLN A 20 -2.51 6.55 3.91
CA GLN A 20 -2.63 6.39 2.46
C GLN A 20 -3.90 7.06 1.91
N LEU A 21 -5.05 6.88 2.57
CA LEU A 21 -6.32 7.52 2.16
C LEU A 21 -6.26 9.04 2.29
N LYS A 22 -5.65 9.56 3.36
CA LYS A 22 -5.41 11.02 3.54
C LYS A 22 -4.56 11.57 2.40
N MET A 23 -3.42 10.94 2.13
CA MET A 23 -2.51 11.35 1.05
C MET A 23 -3.22 11.34 -0.31
N ILE A 24 -3.97 10.27 -0.64
CA ILE A 24 -4.72 10.20 -1.91
C ILE A 24 -5.72 11.35 -2.01
N ARG A 25 -6.44 11.65 -0.93
CA ARG A 25 -7.42 12.76 -0.89
C ARG A 25 -6.76 14.12 -1.06
N GLU A 26 -5.58 14.33 -0.48
CA GLU A 26 -4.83 15.59 -0.63
C GLU A 26 -4.31 15.79 -2.05
N ILE A 27 -3.83 14.72 -2.70
CA ILE A 27 -3.33 14.78 -4.07
C ILE A 27 -4.48 14.87 -5.10
N LEU A 28 -5.60 14.18 -4.83
CA LEU A 28 -6.76 14.09 -5.72
C LEU A 28 -8.04 14.53 -5.00
N PRO A 29 -8.23 15.84 -4.76
CA PRO A 29 -9.35 16.35 -3.97
C PRO A 29 -10.73 16.06 -4.58
N ASP A 30 -10.81 15.88 -5.90
CA ASP A 30 -12.06 15.68 -6.64
C ASP A 30 -12.36 14.20 -6.96
N ALA A 31 -11.42 13.27 -6.70
CA ALA A 31 -11.62 11.86 -6.95
C ALA A 31 -12.72 11.27 -6.05
N LYS A 32 -13.57 10.42 -6.59
CA LYS A 32 -14.70 9.81 -5.90
C LYS A 32 -14.58 8.31 -5.75
N THR A 33 -14.00 7.66 -6.75
CA THR A 33 -13.91 6.20 -6.80
C THR A 33 -12.45 5.76 -6.71
N LEU A 34 -12.19 4.88 -5.72
CA LEU A 34 -10.88 4.30 -5.47
C LEU A 34 -10.89 2.82 -5.81
N GLY A 35 -10.03 2.40 -6.72
CA GLY A 35 -9.90 1.01 -7.15
C GLY A 35 -8.82 0.26 -6.39
N ILE A 36 -9.07 -1.01 -6.07
CA ILE A 36 -8.07 -1.94 -5.55
C ILE A 36 -8.20 -3.28 -6.26
N MET A 37 -7.09 -3.77 -6.83
CA MET A 37 -6.97 -5.14 -7.31
C MET A 37 -6.23 -5.98 -6.28
N TYR A 38 -6.70 -7.19 -6.00
CA TYR A 38 -6.08 -8.06 -4.99
C TYR A 38 -6.22 -9.53 -5.32
N THR A 39 -5.32 -10.34 -4.79
CA THR A 39 -5.35 -11.80 -4.93
C THR A 39 -6.23 -12.40 -3.84
N THR A 40 -7.27 -13.12 -4.24
CA THR A 40 -8.29 -13.67 -3.33
C THR A 40 -7.77 -14.75 -2.37
N SER A 41 -6.57 -15.27 -2.57
CA SER A 41 -5.92 -16.26 -1.70
C SER A 41 -4.83 -15.66 -0.80
N GLU A 42 -4.50 -14.37 -0.91
CA GLU A 42 -3.52 -13.70 -0.04
C GLU A 42 -4.21 -13.10 1.20
N ALA A 43 -3.90 -13.64 2.37
CA ALA A 43 -4.55 -13.23 3.62
C ALA A 43 -4.26 -11.77 4.01
N ASN A 44 -3.05 -11.27 3.76
CA ASN A 44 -2.67 -9.87 3.96
C ASN A 44 -3.51 -8.93 3.07
N SER A 45 -3.75 -9.31 1.82
CA SER A 45 -4.58 -8.52 0.90
C SER A 45 -6.04 -8.48 1.34
N ILE A 46 -6.60 -9.62 1.78
CA ILE A 46 -7.97 -9.68 2.31
C ILE A 46 -8.12 -8.77 3.53
N SER A 47 -7.18 -8.85 4.48
CA SER A 47 -7.23 -8.02 5.69
C SER A 47 -7.11 -6.53 5.37
N ALA A 48 -6.28 -6.16 4.38
CA ALA A 48 -6.16 -4.77 3.94
C ALA A 48 -7.46 -4.28 3.26
N ILE A 49 -8.11 -5.11 2.43
CA ILE A 49 -9.39 -4.77 1.82
C ILE A 49 -10.46 -4.50 2.87
N GLU A 50 -10.57 -5.34 3.91
CA GLU A 50 -11.53 -5.14 5.00
C GLU A 50 -11.32 -3.76 5.68
N GLU A 51 -10.06 -3.36 5.92
CA GLU A 51 -9.75 -2.06 6.51
C GLU A 51 -10.03 -0.90 5.54
N TYR A 52 -9.77 -1.06 4.24
CA TYR A 52 -10.17 -0.06 3.24
C TYR A 52 -11.70 0.09 3.14
N GLU A 53 -12.45 -1.01 3.23
CA GLU A 53 -13.93 -0.99 3.23
C GLU A 53 -14.50 -0.22 4.45
N GLU A 54 -13.82 -0.32 5.60
CA GLU A 54 -14.21 0.42 6.80
C GLU A 54 -13.90 1.92 6.70
N LEU A 55 -12.75 2.30 6.12
CA LEU A 55 -12.22 3.66 6.21
C LEU A 55 -12.48 4.53 4.97
N ALA A 56 -12.57 3.95 3.76
CA ALA A 56 -12.61 4.73 2.52
C ALA A 56 -13.75 5.76 2.47
N GLY A 57 -14.92 5.41 3.03
CA GLY A 57 -16.08 6.28 3.10
C GLY A 57 -15.86 7.55 3.93
N ASP A 58 -15.07 7.48 4.99
CA ASP A 58 -14.73 8.61 5.86
C ASP A 58 -13.84 9.64 5.13
N TYR A 59 -13.10 9.17 4.14
CA TYR A 59 -12.27 10.01 3.25
C TYR A 59 -12.99 10.36 1.95
N GLY A 60 -14.28 10.05 1.82
CA GLY A 60 -15.14 10.41 0.68
C GLY A 60 -14.89 9.57 -0.57
N PHE A 61 -14.34 8.35 -0.42
CA PHE A 61 -14.18 7.42 -1.52
C PHE A 61 -15.26 6.33 -1.54
N GLU A 62 -15.79 6.07 -2.72
CA GLU A 62 -16.46 4.82 -3.02
C GLU A 62 -15.39 3.80 -3.46
N LEU A 63 -15.32 2.67 -2.75
CA LEU A 63 -14.32 1.64 -3.01
C LEU A 63 -14.83 0.65 -4.07
N VAL A 64 -14.00 0.39 -5.08
CA VAL A 64 -14.24 -0.64 -6.11
C VAL A 64 -13.12 -1.67 -6.03
N THR A 65 -13.45 -2.90 -5.67
CA THR A 65 -12.46 -3.97 -5.54
C THR A 65 -12.59 -5.02 -6.63
N THR A 66 -11.47 -5.54 -7.11
CA THR A 66 -11.43 -6.60 -8.10
C THR A 66 -10.51 -7.72 -7.64
N GLY A 67 -11.11 -8.88 -7.33
CA GLY A 67 -10.37 -10.09 -6.94
C GLY A 67 -9.83 -10.85 -8.15
N ILE A 68 -8.57 -11.25 -8.10
CA ILE A 68 -7.91 -12.11 -9.08
C ILE A 68 -7.41 -13.40 -8.43
N SER A 69 -7.11 -14.40 -9.24
CA SER A 69 -6.53 -15.67 -8.76
C SER A 69 -5.12 -15.89 -9.27
N THR A 70 -4.78 -15.34 -10.44
CA THR A 70 -3.49 -15.53 -11.10
C THR A 70 -3.06 -14.29 -11.87
N THR A 71 -1.78 -14.21 -12.25
CA THR A 71 -1.28 -13.15 -13.13
C THR A 71 -1.95 -13.10 -14.50
N ALA A 72 -2.51 -14.21 -14.97
CA ALA A 72 -3.23 -14.26 -16.24
C ALA A 72 -4.55 -13.46 -16.23
N ASP A 73 -5.13 -13.27 -15.05
CA ASP A 73 -6.38 -12.52 -14.87
C ASP A 73 -6.15 -10.99 -14.91
N VAL A 74 -4.93 -10.53 -14.58
CA VAL A 74 -4.62 -9.12 -14.33
C VAL A 74 -4.98 -8.22 -15.50
N SER A 75 -4.65 -8.60 -16.73
CA SER A 75 -4.88 -7.73 -17.89
C SER A 75 -6.35 -7.39 -18.09
N LEU A 76 -7.23 -8.39 -17.98
CA LEU A 76 -8.67 -8.18 -18.13
C LEU A 76 -9.27 -7.46 -16.92
N ALA A 77 -8.85 -7.86 -15.72
CA ALA A 77 -9.28 -7.24 -14.47
C ALA A 77 -8.88 -5.75 -14.40
N ALA A 78 -7.69 -5.40 -14.91
CA ALA A 78 -7.25 -4.01 -14.99
C ALA A 78 -8.10 -3.19 -15.96
N ASP A 79 -8.45 -3.72 -17.13
CA ASP A 79 -9.31 -3.02 -18.08
C ASP A 79 -10.70 -2.73 -17.50
N ASP A 80 -11.26 -3.69 -16.79
CA ASP A 80 -12.56 -3.56 -16.13
C ASP A 80 -12.49 -2.55 -14.98
N LEU A 81 -11.54 -2.70 -14.06
CA LEU A 81 -11.36 -1.81 -12.91
C LEU A 81 -11.12 -0.35 -13.35
N LEU A 82 -10.21 -0.13 -14.31
CA LEU A 82 -9.89 1.19 -14.85
C LEU A 82 -11.03 1.85 -15.63
N SER A 83 -12.11 1.13 -15.93
CA SER A 83 -13.31 1.71 -16.51
C SER A 83 -14.27 2.30 -15.47
N GLN A 84 -14.04 2.05 -14.20
CA GLN A 84 -14.97 2.32 -13.11
C GLN A 84 -14.41 3.31 -12.07
N VAL A 85 -13.10 3.62 -12.10
CA VAL A 85 -12.43 4.32 -11.01
C VAL A 85 -11.70 5.58 -11.45
N ASP A 86 -11.56 6.53 -10.53
CA ASP A 86 -10.78 7.76 -10.72
C ASP A 86 -9.30 7.56 -10.44
N CYS A 87 -8.96 6.63 -9.55
CA CYS A 87 -7.59 6.26 -9.21
C CYS A 87 -7.53 4.82 -8.68
N ILE A 88 -6.32 4.24 -8.66
CA ILE A 88 -6.05 2.93 -8.07
C ILE A 88 -5.07 3.09 -6.92
N THR A 89 -5.23 2.32 -5.84
CA THR A 89 -4.20 2.09 -4.84
C THR A 89 -3.84 0.61 -4.79
N ASN A 90 -2.54 0.32 -4.76
CA ASN A 90 -2.04 -1.05 -4.67
C ASN A 90 -1.82 -1.45 -3.21
N LEU A 91 -1.83 -2.76 -3.01
CA LEU A 91 -1.42 -3.41 -1.77
C LEU A 91 -0.02 -4.01 -1.94
N THR A 92 0.52 -4.62 -0.88
CA THR A 92 1.70 -5.50 -0.92
C THR A 92 1.31 -6.92 -1.37
N ASP A 93 0.52 -7.01 -2.43
CA ASP A 93 0.03 -8.24 -3.04
C ASP A 93 1.04 -8.78 -4.06
N ASN A 94 1.53 -9.99 -3.85
CA ASN A 94 2.62 -10.54 -4.67
C ASN A 94 2.24 -10.69 -6.15
N THR A 95 1.01 -11.15 -6.44
CA THR A 95 0.56 -11.37 -7.81
C THR A 95 0.34 -10.04 -8.55
N VAL A 96 -0.27 -9.07 -7.86
CA VAL A 96 -0.52 -7.72 -8.41
C VAL A 96 0.80 -6.99 -8.64
N VAL A 97 1.73 -7.01 -7.66
CA VAL A 97 3.06 -6.37 -7.78
C VAL A 97 3.88 -6.98 -8.92
N ALA A 98 3.86 -8.31 -9.07
CA ALA A 98 4.53 -8.98 -10.20
C ALA A 98 3.98 -8.55 -11.57
N SER A 99 2.74 -8.06 -11.62
CA SER A 99 2.07 -7.61 -12.84
C SER A 99 1.93 -6.08 -12.94
N LEU A 100 2.54 -5.35 -12.01
CA LEU A 100 2.42 -3.89 -11.92
C LEU A 100 2.76 -3.14 -13.22
N PRO A 101 3.80 -3.51 -14.01
CA PRO A 101 4.06 -2.86 -15.28
C PRO A 101 2.87 -2.89 -16.25
N THR A 102 2.13 -3.99 -16.32
CA THR A 102 0.92 -4.11 -17.16
C THR A 102 -0.22 -3.21 -16.67
N ILE A 103 -0.40 -3.12 -15.35
CA ILE A 103 -1.42 -2.25 -14.75
C ILE A 103 -1.10 -0.78 -15.04
N LEU A 104 0.18 -0.39 -14.84
CA LEU A 104 0.65 0.98 -15.10
C LEU A 104 0.54 1.39 -16.57
N GLU A 105 0.86 0.49 -17.51
CA GLU A 105 0.70 0.75 -18.94
C GLU A 105 -0.75 1.12 -19.27
N LYS A 106 -1.69 0.28 -18.83
CA LYS A 106 -3.14 0.48 -19.07
C LYS A 106 -3.70 1.73 -18.37
N ALA A 107 -3.24 1.99 -17.15
CA ALA A 107 -3.64 3.17 -16.38
C ALA A 107 -3.14 4.47 -17.03
N ASN A 108 -1.88 4.46 -17.51
CA ASN A 108 -1.29 5.59 -18.22
C ASN A 108 -2.02 5.93 -19.53
N GLU A 109 -2.46 4.91 -20.29
CA GLU A 109 -3.27 5.12 -21.51
C GLU A 109 -4.59 5.86 -21.22
N LYS A 110 -5.12 5.70 -20.02
CA LYS A 110 -6.39 6.30 -19.56
C LYS A 110 -6.18 7.55 -18.69
N ASN A 111 -4.92 7.94 -18.42
CA ASN A 111 -4.55 9.01 -17.49
C ASN A 111 -5.12 8.80 -16.07
N ILE A 112 -5.21 7.55 -15.61
CA ILE A 112 -5.66 7.21 -14.28
C ILE A 112 -4.43 7.03 -13.37
N PRO A 113 -4.29 7.81 -12.28
CA PRO A 113 -3.18 7.67 -11.35
C PRO A 113 -3.26 6.35 -10.56
N VAL A 114 -2.08 5.73 -10.38
CA VAL A 114 -1.90 4.52 -9.57
C VAL A 114 -1.00 4.87 -8.39
N PHE A 115 -1.49 4.67 -7.18
CA PHE A 115 -0.73 4.81 -5.94
C PHE A 115 -0.12 3.48 -5.55
N GLY A 116 1.08 3.51 -5.01
CA GLY A 116 1.75 2.34 -4.45
C GLY A 116 1.48 2.20 -2.96
N SER A 117 2.03 1.15 -2.36
CA SER A 117 2.02 0.88 -0.92
C SER A 117 3.42 0.80 -0.31
N GLU A 118 4.46 0.95 -1.14
CA GLU A 118 5.86 0.95 -0.73
C GLU A 118 6.75 1.62 -1.80
N ILE A 119 8.01 1.91 -1.44
CA ILE A 119 8.93 2.73 -2.25
C ILE A 119 9.24 2.13 -3.63
N GLU A 120 9.37 0.81 -3.76
CA GLU A 120 9.74 0.18 -5.04
C GLU A 120 8.60 0.30 -6.06
N GLN A 121 7.34 0.25 -5.62
CA GLN A 121 6.21 0.48 -6.52
C GLN A 121 6.20 1.92 -7.07
N VAL A 122 6.59 2.91 -6.26
CA VAL A 122 6.75 4.30 -6.72
C VAL A 122 7.92 4.41 -7.71
N ARG A 123 9.03 3.71 -7.48
CA ARG A 123 10.16 3.66 -8.42
C ARG A 123 9.80 3.01 -9.74
N ILE A 124 8.94 1.99 -9.74
CA ILE A 124 8.46 1.31 -10.96
C ILE A 124 7.54 2.22 -11.77
N GLY A 125 6.78 3.12 -11.13
CA GLY A 125 5.94 4.08 -11.86
C GLY A 125 4.60 4.43 -11.19
N CYS A 126 4.35 4.02 -9.95
CA CYS A 126 3.24 4.55 -9.17
C CYS A 126 3.47 6.04 -8.88
N LEU A 127 2.38 6.80 -8.72
CA LEU A 127 2.41 8.23 -8.48
C LEU A 127 3.02 8.58 -7.13
N ALA A 128 2.50 7.99 -6.08
CA ALA A 128 2.95 8.21 -4.70
C ALA A 128 2.56 7.03 -3.81
N ALA A 129 3.12 6.98 -2.61
CA ALA A 129 2.76 6.06 -1.54
C ALA A 129 3.02 6.69 -0.17
N GLU A 130 2.10 6.54 0.75
CA GLU A 130 2.36 6.50 2.18
C GLU A 130 2.68 5.04 2.50
N GLY A 131 3.94 4.71 2.62
CA GLY A 131 4.34 3.33 2.48
C GLY A 131 5.43 2.88 3.43
N LEU A 132 5.73 1.61 3.26
CA LEU A 132 6.72 0.90 4.05
C LEU A 132 8.11 1.08 3.45
N ASP A 133 9.08 1.32 4.33
CA ASP A 133 10.49 1.12 4.05
C ASP A 133 10.90 -0.24 4.64
N TYR A 134 11.06 -1.24 3.79
CA TYR A 134 11.44 -2.59 4.21
C TYR A 134 12.87 -2.67 4.76
N VAL A 135 13.76 -1.72 4.44
CA VAL A 135 15.09 -1.64 5.05
C VAL A 135 14.94 -1.21 6.50
N ALA A 136 14.20 -0.14 6.77
CA ALA A 136 13.92 0.32 8.13
C ALA A 136 13.18 -0.74 8.96
N LEU A 137 12.19 -1.44 8.37
CA LEU A 137 11.49 -2.54 9.03
C LEU A 137 12.44 -3.71 9.37
N GLY A 138 13.39 -4.00 8.49
CA GLY A 138 14.44 -5.00 8.72
C GLY A 138 15.40 -4.60 9.84
N GLU A 139 15.79 -3.35 9.92
CA GLU A 139 16.61 -2.80 11.01
C GLU A 139 15.88 -2.91 12.35
N GLN A 140 14.62 -2.50 12.42
CA GLN A 140 13.78 -2.64 13.61
C GLN A 140 13.65 -4.10 14.06
N THR A 141 13.43 -5.02 13.12
CA THR A 141 13.41 -6.47 13.40
C THR A 141 14.74 -6.94 13.98
N GLY A 142 15.85 -6.48 13.39
CA GLY A 142 17.20 -6.79 13.87
C GLY A 142 17.46 -6.29 15.30
N GLU A 143 16.99 -5.10 15.64
CA GLU A 143 17.08 -4.56 17.00
C GLU A 143 16.28 -5.39 18.02
N MET A 144 15.06 -5.81 17.66
CA MET A 144 14.26 -6.71 18.51
C MET A 144 14.98 -8.05 18.73
N ALA A 145 15.50 -8.65 17.68
CA ALA A 145 16.27 -9.89 17.76
C ALA A 145 17.53 -9.73 18.63
N ALA A 146 18.23 -8.60 18.53
CA ALA A 146 19.42 -8.32 19.31
C ALA A 146 19.12 -8.24 20.83
N LYS A 147 17.99 -7.64 21.23
CA LYS A 147 17.55 -7.60 22.63
C LYS A 147 17.34 -9.00 23.21
N ILE A 148 16.68 -9.88 22.44
CA ILE A 148 16.45 -11.28 22.84
C ILE A 148 17.78 -12.05 22.95
N LEU A 149 18.66 -11.93 21.95
CA LEU A 149 19.94 -12.64 21.95
C LEU A 149 20.89 -12.19 23.06
N LYS A 150 20.78 -10.95 23.52
CA LYS A 150 21.54 -10.42 24.68
C LYS A 150 20.91 -10.80 26.02
N GLY A 151 19.73 -11.40 26.04
CA GLY A 151 18.99 -11.70 27.28
C GLY A 151 18.39 -10.46 27.93
N GLU A 152 18.19 -9.38 27.18
CA GLU A 152 17.58 -8.13 27.64
C GLU A 152 16.04 -8.17 27.59
N ALA A 153 15.48 -9.11 26.79
CA ALA A 153 14.04 -9.33 26.64
C ALA A 153 13.72 -10.79 26.31
N GLU A 154 12.51 -11.22 26.65
CA GLU A 154 11.97 -12.53 26.26
C GLU A 154 10.95 -12.34 25.12
N ALA A 155 10.99 -13.20 24.09
CA ALA A 155 10.09 -13.10 22.95
C ALA A 155 8.61 -13.17 23.35
N SER A 156 8.29 -13.96 24.40
CA SER A 156 6.93 -14.10 24.94
C SER A 156 6.38 -12.85 25.64
N GLU A 157 7.25 -11.91 26.00
CA GLU A 157 6.89 -10.67 26.70
C GLU A 157 7.05 -9.43 25.83
N MET A 158 7.62 -9.58 24.62
CA MET A 158 7.88 -8.49 23.69
C MET A 158 6.74 -8.37 22.68
N PRO A 159 5.92 -7.30 22.72
CA PRO A 159 4.90 -7.05 21.71
C PRO A 159 5.51 -7.03 20.32
N TYR A 160 4.77 -7.50 19.31
CA TYR A 160 5.17 -7.24 17.94
C TYR A 160 4.91 -5.78 17.56
N GLU A 161 5.75 -5.24 16.73
CA GLU A 161 5.77 -3.84 16.37
C GLU A 161 5.38 -3.65 14.91
N THR A 162 4.71 -2.55 14.60
CA THR A 162 4.55 -2.05 13.23
C THR A 162 5.58 -0.97 12.96
N ILE A 163 5.74 -0.58 11.70
CA ILE A 163 6.56 0.57 11.37
C ILE A 163 5.97 1.82 12.03
N THR A 164 6.81 2.60 12.72
CA THR A 164 6.34 3.73 13.53
C THR A 164 6.08 4.98 12.70
N GLU A 165 6.82 5.13 11.61
CA GLU A 165 6.74 6.29 10.72
C GLU A 165 6.71 5.79 9.27
N PRO A 166 5.53 5.69 8.64
CA PRO A 166 5.45 5.45 7.21
C PRO A 166 6.11 6.61 6.46
N GLY A 167 6.79 6.30 5.37
CA GLY A 167 7.45 7.31 4.54
C GLY A 167 6.54 7.76 3.41
N PHE A 168 6.48 9.07 3.19
CA PHE A 168 5.88 9.59 1.96
C PHE A 168 6.89 9.51 0.80
N TYR A 169 6.48 8.87 -0.27
CA TYR A 169 7.24 8.72 -1.50
C TYR A 169 6.43 9.22 -2.69
N VAL A 170 7.06 10.00 -3.56
CA VAL A 170 6.39 10.53 -4.75
C VAL A 170 7.27 10.44 -6.00
N ASN A 171 6.68 10.08 -7.12
CA ASN A 171 7.30 10.12 -8.43
C ASN A 171 6.88 11.40 -9.17
N MET A 172 7.69 12.44 -9.02
CA MET A 172 7.40 13.76 -9.62
C MET A 172 7.28 13.72 -11.15
N LYS A 173 7.98 12.78 -11.82
CA LYS A 173 7.85 12.62 -13.26
C LYS A 173 6.48 12.05 -13.67
N VAL A 174 5.95 11.13 -12.87
CA VAL A 174 4.60 10.60 -13.07
C VAL A 174 3.56 11.68 -12.81
N ALA A 175 3.73 12.46 -11.73
CA ALA A 175 2.85 13.59 -11.43
C ALA A 175 2.82 14.61 -12.59
N GLU A 176 3.98 15.00 -13.13
CA GLU A 176 4.08 15.89 -14.28
C GLU A 176 3.38 15.31 -15.52
N ASN A 177 3.58 14.04 -15.84
CA ASN A 177 2.97 13.38 -16.99
C ASN A 177 1.44 13.32 -16.88
N LEU A 178 0.91 13.14 -15.67
CA LEU A 178 -0.53 13.12 -15.40
C LEU A 178 -1.14 14.52 -15.21
N GLY A 179 -0.30 15.58 -15.16
CA GLY A 179 -0.75 16.95 -14.88
C GLY A 179 -1.26 17.13 -13.44
N ILE A 180 -0.77 16.31 -12.51
CA ILE A 180 -1.16 16.34 -11.10
C ILE A 180 -0.17 17.20 -10.32
N THR A 181 -0.70 18.13 -9.52
CA THR A 181 0.11 18.92 -8.58
C THR A 181 0.15 18.21 -7.22
N VAL A 182 1.35 17.87 -6.79
CA VAL A 182 1.58 17.33 -5.44
C VAL A 182 1.65 18.50 -4.45
N PRO A 183 0.85 18.52 -3.37
CA PRO A 183 0.90 19.57 -2.37
C PRO A 183 2.27 19.69 -1.70
N ASP A 184 2.75 20.92 -1.48
CA ASP A 184 4.06 21.19 -0.85
C ASP A 184 4.14 20.61 0.58
N GLU A 185 3.01 20.50 1.25
CA GLU A 185 2.88 19.94 2.60
C GLU A 185 3.27 18.47 2.68
N LEU A 186 3.07 17.72 1.59
CA LEU A 186 3.50 16.32 1.47
C LEU A 186 4.99 16.19 1.07
N SER A 187 5.65 17.28 0.67
CA SER A 187 7.01 17.26 0.12
C SER A 187 8.09 17.64 1.16
N GLN A 188 7.72 17.69 2.46
CA GLN A 188 8.63 18.13 3.55
C GLN A 188 9.28 16.99 4.32
#